data_9567b5073b3c09630e1c17c44c6b6154
#
_entry.id   9567b5073b3c09630e1c17c44c6b6154
#
_cell.length_a   1.000
_cell.length_b   1.000
_cell.length_c   1.000
_cell.angle_alpha   90.00
_cell.angle_beta   90.00
_cell.angle_gamma   90.00
#
_symmetry.space_group_name_H-M   'P 1'
#
loop_
_entity.id
_entity.type
_entity.pdbx_description
1 polymer ?
#
loop_
_entity_poly.entity_id
_entity_poly.type
_entity_poly.pdbx_seq_one_letter_code
_entity_poly.pdbx_strand_id
1 'polypeptide(L)'
;MKLVRLCALLGAALYLAACASPADVGKMVVTAPASGTLIDPAMSGAIAVGSVTGGKETSPLWTSQVASGDFASALEISLSKHGLLAPTKPGAFTLDANLIEMDQPFLGFDMTVTSHVNYSLFDTATRKPVLQETVTASFTATPGDAILGVTRLKRANEGSIRTNIKQFLDKLYKP
;
A
#
# COMPACT_ATOMS: atom_id res chain seq x y z
N MET A 1 1.21 -39.65 -30.60
CA MET A 1 0.11 -38.65 -30.50
C MET A 1 -0.29 -38.31 -29.04
N LYS A 2 -0.34 -39.23 -28.10
CA LYS A 2 -0.74 -38.92 -26.70
C LYS A 2 0.30 -38.05 -25.95
N LEU A 3 1.60 -38.24 -26.20
CA LEU A 3 2.69 -37.46 -25.54
C LEU A 3 2.70 -36.01 -25.99
N VAL A 4 2.46 -35.73 -27.29
CA VAL A 4 2.40 -34.36 -27.83
C VAL A 4 1.20 -33.58 -27.29
N ARG A 5 0.05 -34.26 -27.08
CA ARG A 5 -1.14 -33.65 -26.47
C ARG A 5 -0.91 -33.33 -24.97
N LEU A 6 -0.17 -34.20 -24.28
CA LEU A 6 0.17 -33.95 -22.86
C LEU A 6 1.12 -32.76 -22.70
N CYS A 7 2.14 -32.63 -23.55
CA CYS A 7 3.05 -31.49 -23.55
C CYS A 7 2.34 -30.18 -23.91
N ALA A 8 1.39 -30.21 -24.84
CA ALA A 8 0.60 -29.01 -25.21
C ALA A 8 -0.32 -28.56 -24.08
N LEU A 9 -0.92 -29.48 -23.33
CA LEU A 9 -1.76 -29.16 -22.17
C LEU A 9 -0.94 -28.62 -20.99
N LEU A 10 0.27 -29.16 -20.72
CA LEU A 10 1.17 -28.63 -19.71
C LEU A 10 1.68 -27.24 -20.08
N GLY A 11 1.97 -26.99 -21.38
CA GLY A 11 2.38 -25.67 -21.86
C GLY A 11 1.29 -24.61 -21.69
N ALA A 12 0.04 -24.94 -21.98
CA ALA A 12 -1.10 -24.01 -21.83
C ALA A 12 -1.39 -23.67 -20.35
N ALA A 13 -1.18 -24.61 -19.43
CA ALA A 13 -1.36 -24.36 -17.99
C ALA A 13 -0.31 -23.41 -17.40
N LEU A 14 0.91 -23.36 -17.95
CA LEU A 14 1.96 -22.44 -17.51
C LEU A 14 1.72 -20.98 -17.93
N TYR A 15 0.99 -20.74 -19.02
CA TYR A 15 0.68 -19.37 -19.48
C TYR A 15 -0.36 -18.67 -18.60
N LEU A 16 -1.23 -19.41 -17.90
CA LEU A 16 -2.24 -18.83 -17.00
C LEU A 16 -1.68 -18.31 -15.65
N ALA A 17 -0.46 -18.73 -15.29
CA ALA A 17 0.18 -18.32 -14.02
C ALA A 17 0.97 -17.00 -14.12
N ALA A 18 1.10 -16.41 -15.32
CA ALA A 18 1.95 -15.24 -15.56
C ALA A 18 1.20 -13.90 -15.55
N CYS A 19 -0.12 -13.89 -15.30
CA CYS A 19 -0.88 -12.65 -15.25
C CYS A 19 -0.54 -11.86 -13.96
N ALA A 20 -0.20 -10.58 -14.13
CA ALA A 20 -0.08 -9.67 -13.02
C ALA A 20 -1.46 -9.47 -12.36
N SER A 21 -1.49 -9.44 -11.04
CA SER A 21 -2.69 -9.16 -10.26
C SER A 21 -2.51 -7.88 -9.43
N PRO A 22 -3.62 -7.15 -9.13
CA PRO A 22 -3.57 -5.97 -8.27
C PRO A 22 -2.97 -6.28 -6.91
N ALA A 23 -2.45 -5.25 -6.23
CA ALA A 23 -2.02 -5.33 -4.86
C ALA A 23 -3.20 -5.74 -3.95
N ASP A 24 -2.91 -6.55 -2.94
CA ASP A 24 -3.89 -6.97 -1.93
C ASP A 24 -3.95 -5.93 -0.82
N VAL A 25 -5.12 -5.34 -0.62
CA VAL A 25 -5.36 -4.35 0.44
C VAL A 25 -4.91 -4.88 1.80
N GLY A 26 -5.25 -6.13 2.15
CA GLY A 26 -4.89 -6.73 3.44
C GLY A 26 -3.38 -6.85 3.67
N LYS A 27 -2.58 -6.93 2.60
CA LYS A 27 -1.11 -6.99 2.68
C LYS A 27 -0.46 -5.61 2.84
N MET A 28 -1.18 -4.55 2.54
CA MET A 28 -0.75 -3.16 2.73
C MET A 28 -1.13 -2.59 4.10
N VAL A 29 -2.06 -3.23 4.81
CA VAL A 29 -2.55 -2.77 6.13
C VAL A 29 -1.48 -2.90 7.21
N VAL A 30 -1.39 -1.88 8.05
CA VAL A 30 -0.59 -1.88 9.29
C VAL A 30 -1.49 -2.29 10.46
N THR A 31 -1.16 -3.42 11.11
CA THR A 31 -2.02 -4.04 12.14
C THR A 31 -1.55 -3.88 13.57
N ALA A 32 -0.31 -3.50 13.78
CA ALA A 32 0.26 -3.33 15.10
C ALA A 32 0.66 -1.87 15.33
N PRO A 33 0.17 -1.20 16.38
CA PRO A 33 0.71 0.09 16.80
C PRO A 33 2.16 -0.07 17.22
N ALA A 34 2.96 0.97 17.03
CA ALA A 34 4.31 0.98 17.57
C ALA A 34 4.24 0.84 19.11
N SER A 35 4.97 -0.15 19.65
CA SER A 35 4.94 -0.42 21.10
C SER A 35 5.41 0.81 21.88
N GLY A 36 4.61 1.24 22.85
CA GLY A 36 4.98 2.29 23.81
C GLY A 36 4.67 3.73 23.38
N THR A 37 4.07 3.96 22.23
CA THR A 37 3.68 5.29 21.76
C THR A 37 2.23 5.62 22.12
N LEU A 38 2.03 6.80 22.70
CA LEU A 38 0.69 7.31 23.04
C LEU A 38 0.14 8.08 21.83
N ILE A 39 -1.07 7.72 21.41
CA ILE A 39 -1.84 8.51 20.44
C ILE A 39 -2.14 9.87 21.08
N ASP A 40 -2.00 10.96 20.31
CA ASP A 40 -2.54 12.25 20.74
C ASP A 40 -4.05 12.08 20.96
N PRO A 41 -4.57 12.32 22.18
CA PRO A 41 -6.00 12.19 22.44
C PRO A 41 -6.89 12.97 21.46
N ALA A 42 -6.39 14.09 20.93
CA ALA A 42 -7.11 14.89 19.94
C ALA A 42 -7.28 14.16 18.59
N MET A 43 -6.41 13.19 18.26
CA MET A 43 -6.47 12.42 17.01
C MET A 43 -7.21 11.09 17.16
N SER A 44 -7.52 10.67 18.38
CA SER A 44 -8.24 9.42 18.64
C SER A 44 -9.64 9.46 18.05
N GLY A 45 -9.94 8.56 17.10
CA GLY A 45 -11.24 8.49 16.41
C GLY A 45 -11.60 9.77 15.66
N ALA A 46 -10.61 10.56 15.22
CA ALA A 46 -10.85 11.90 14.71
C ALA A 46 -10.47 12.11 13.23
N ILE A 47 -9.73 11.18 12.61
CA ILE A 47 -9.19 11.31 11.26
C ILE A 47 -10.12 10.63 10.25
N ALA A 48 -10.59 11.39 9.26
CA ALA A 48 -11.28 10.86 8.09
C ALA A 48 -10.33 10.87 6.89
N VAL A 49 -10.29 9.78 6.11
CA VAL A 49 -9.57 9.76 4.83
C VAL A 49 -10.37 10.55 3.81
N GLY A 50 -9.74 11.57 3.24
CA GLY A 50 -10.26 12.44 2.19
C GLY A 50 -9.88 11.94 0.80
N SER A 51 -9.13 12.75 0.05
CA SER A 51 -8.69 12.41 -1.30
C SER A 51 -7.45 11.50 -1.29
N VAL A 52 -7.52 10.37 -2.03
CA VAL A 52 -6.35 9.52 -2.28
C VAL A 52 -6.14 9.42 -3.79
N THR A 53 -4.97 9.82 -4.26
CA THR A 53 -4.65 9.98 -5.69
C THR A 53 -3.29 9.37 -6.05
N GLY A 54 -2.96 9.37 -7.35
CA GLY A 54 -1.64 8.97 -7.87
C GLY A 54 -1.45 7.47 -8.07
N GLY A 55 -2.31 6.63 -7.54
CA GLY A 55 -2.28 5.19 -7.78
C GLY A 55 -2.56 4.83 -9.24
N LYS A 56 -2.05 3.69 -9.67
CA LYS A 56 -2.23 3.18 -11.06
C LYS A 56 -2.91 1.82 -11.04
N GLU A 57 -3.80 1.61 -12.01
CA GLU A 57 -4.42 0.30 -12.19
C GLU A 57 -3.41 -0.73 -12.71
N THR A 58 -3.54 -1.97 -12.22
CA THR A 58 -2.70 -3.08 -12.67
C THR A 58 -3.03 -3.46 -14.11
N SER A 59 -1.99 -3.51 -14.94
CA SER A 59 -2.09 -4.14 -16.26
C SER A 59 -1.83 -5.64 -16.13
N PRO A 60 -2.81 -6.50 -16.43
CA PRO A 60 -2.64 -7.96 -16.31
C PRO A 60 -1.49 -8.52 -17.14
N LEU A 61 -1.10 -7.82 -18.21
CA LEU A 61 -0.07 -8.28 -19.14
C LEU A 61 1.35 -7.86 -18.76
N TRP A 62 1.51 -6.85 -17.86
CA TRP A 62 2.82 -6.24 -17.63
C TRP A 62 3.23 -6.17 -16.16
N THR A 63 2.50 -5.41 -15.33
CA THR A 63 3.04 -4.99 -14.04
C THR A 63 1.95 -4.92 -12.99
N SER A 64 2.19 -5.51 -11.82
CA SER A 64 1.36 -5.28 -10.64
C SER A 64 1.52 -3.82 -10.19
N GLN A 65 0.41 -3.17 -9.89
CA GLN A 65 0.33 -1.78 -9.45
C GLN A 65 -0.51 -1.66 -8.19
N VAL A 66 -0.53 -0.47 -7.61
CA VAL A 66 -1.37 -0.11 -6.47
C VAL A 66 -2.36 0.95 -6.94
N ALA A 67 -3.64 0.58 -7.01
CA ALA A 67 -4.71 1.52 -7.34
C ALA A 67 -4.97 2.50 -6.18
N SER A 68 -5.40 3.73 -6.50
CA SER A 68 -5.74 4.73 -5.49
C SER A 68 -6.80 4.24 -4.50
N GLY A 69 -7.80 3.49 -4.98
CA GLY A 69 -8.86 2.90 -4.15
C GLY A 69 -8.35 1.83 -3.18
N ASP A 70 -7.42 0.98 -3.62
CA ASP A 70 -6.80 -0.05 -2.78
C ASP A 70 -5.92 0.59 -1.70
N PHE A 71 -5.17 1.63 -2.07
CA PHE A 71 -4.36 2.40 -1.12
C PHE A 71 -5.25 3.13 -0.10
N ALA A 72 -6.34 3.77 -0.53
CA ALA A 72 -7.31 4.42 0.35
C ALA A 72 -7.88 3.43 1.37
N SER A 73 -8.30 2.25 0.90
CA SER A 73 -8.82 1.18 1.75
C SER A 73 -7.79 0.68 2.77
N ALA A 74 -6.53 0.49 2.36
CA ALA A 74 -5.46 0.08 3.25
C ALA A 74 -5.17 1.15 4.32
N LEU A 75 -5.21 2.42 3.95
CA LEU A 75 -5.02 3.56 4.86
C LEU A 75 -6.17 3.66 5.87
N GLU A 76 -7.44 3.57 5.43
CA GLU A 76 -8.62 3.59 6.31
C GLU A 76 -8.58 2.42 7.32
N ILE A 77 -8.30 1.20 6.86
CA ILE A 77 -8.20 0.03 7.74
C ILE A 77 -7.05 0.20 8.74
N SER A 78 -5.90 0.72 8.29
CA SER A 78 -4.76 0.97 9.18
C SER A 78 -5.09 2.00 10.25
N LEU A 79 -5.71 3.14 9.89
CA LEU A 79 -6.18 4.14 10.85
C LEU A 79 -7.18 3.55 11.85
N SER A 80 -8.10 2.71 11.37
CA SER A 80 -9.07 2.01 12.22
C SER A 80 -8.38 1.08 13.23
N LYS A 81 -7.40 0.28 12.78
CA LYS A 81 -6.63 -0.62 13.66
C LYS A 81 -5.83 0.12 14.73
N HIS A 82 -5.49 1.37 14.46
CA HIS A 82 -4.78 2.25 15.38
C HIS A 82 -5.71 3.17 16.21
N GLY A 83 -7.04 3.00 16.10
CA GLY A 83 -8.01 3.82 16.84
C GLY A 83 -8.03 5.30 16.43
N LEU A 84 -7.54 5.63 15.24
CA LEU A 84 -7.44 6.99 14.71
C LEU A 84 -8.61 7.34 13.78
N LEU A 85 -9.22 6.33 13.13
CA LEU A 85 -10.28 6.56 12.12
C LEU A 85 -11.53 7.11 12.76
N ALA A 86 -12.03 8.23 12.21
CA ALA A 86 -13.31 8.81 12.60
C ALA A 86 -14.49 7.86 12.28
N PRO A 87 -15.44 7.67 13.20
CA PRO A 87 -16.59 6.76 12.97
C PRO A 87 -17.54 7.27 11.88
N THR A 88 -17.51 8.58 11.61
CA THR A 88 -18.33 9.24 10.59
C THR A 88 -17.49 10.24 9.80
N LYS A 89 -17.88 10.51 8.54
CA LYS A 89 -17.31 11.61 7.74
C LYS A 89 -18.28 12.80 7.79
N PRO A 90 -17.74 14.03 7.93
CA PRO A 90 -16.33 14.37 8.11
C PRO A 90 -15.83 14.08 9.53
N GLY A 91 -14.51 13.77 9.67
CA GLY A 91 -13.82 13.75 10.97
C GLY A 91 -13.38 15.15 11.40
N ALA A 92 -12.82 15.28 12.60
CA ALA A 92 -12.18 16.53 13.03
C ALA A 92 -10.96 16.88 12.18
N PHE A 93 -10.27 15.85 11.69
CA PHE A 93 -9.16 15.98 10.75
C PHE A 93 -9.47 15.25 9.45
N THR A 94 -9.00 15.82 8.32
CA THR A 94 -9.06 15.20 6.99
C THR A 94 -7.65 14.87 6.55
N LEU A 95 -7.43 13.61 6.17
CA LEU A 95 -6.16 13.11 5.64
C LEU A 95 -6.27 12.90 4.14
N ASP A 96 -5.54 13.69 3.37
CA ASP A 96 -5.32 13.48 1.95
C ASP A 96 -4.00 12.75 1.73
N ALA A 97 -3.93 11.87 0.73
CA ALA A 97 -2.72 11.16 0.35
C ALA A 97 -2.54 11.15 -1.17
N ASN A 98 -1.33 11.44 -1.62
CA ASN A 98 -0.96 11.36 -3.03
C ASN A 98 0.24 10.44 -3.21
N LEU A 99 0.03 9.29 -3.86
CA LEU A 99 1.08 8.38 -4.28
C LEU A 99 1.80 9.02 -5.48
N ILE A 100 2.91 9.72 -5.21
CA ILE A 100 3.67 10.48 -6.21
C ILE A 100 4.28 9.52 -7.21
N GLU A 101 4.94 8.44 -6.71
CA GLU A 101 5.69 7.50 -7.52
C GLU A 101 5.86 6.16 -6.81
N MET A 102 5.96 5.11 -7.61
CA MET A 102 6.46 3.81 -7.19
C MET A 102 7.60 3.40 -8.11
N ASP A 103 8.82 3.45 -7.58
CA ASP A 103 10.01 2.99 -8.28
C ASP A 103 10.03 1.47 -8.26
N GLN A 104 9.85 0.86 -9.42
CA GLN A 104 9.78 -0.58 -9.60
C GLN A 104 10.92 -1.08 -10.47
N PRO A 105 11.60 -2.19 -10.10
CA PRO A 105 12.62 -2.78 -10.95
C PRO A 105 11.94 -3.46 -12.17
N PHE A 106 12.57 -3.32 -13.33
CA PHE A 106 12.09 -4.00 -14.54
C PHE A 106 12.41 -5.51 -14.51
N LEU A 107 13.58 -5.89 -13.98
CA LEU A 107 14.04 -7.28 -13.84
C LEU A 107 14.89 -7.42 -12.58
N GLY A 108 14.94 -8.61 -12.01
CA GLY A 108 15.80 -8.93 -10.87
C GLY A 108 15.43 -10.23 -10.16
N PHE A 109 16.40 -10.79 -9.44
CA PHE A 109 16.13 -11.87 -8.48
C PHE A 109 15.40 -11.29 -7.28
N ASP A 110 15.90 -10.21 -6.71
CA ASP A 110 15.24 -9.45 -5.67
C ASP A 110 14.47 -8.29 -6.31
N MET A 111 13.25 -8.06 -5.83
CA MET A 111 12.39 -6.98 -6.29
C MET A 111 12.30 -5.93 -5.18
N THR A 112 13.09 -4.86 -5.29
CA THR A 112 13.00 -3.72 -4.39
C THR A 112 12.09 -2.67 -5.00
N VAL A 113 11.02 -2.31 -4.28
CA VAL A 113 10.11 -1.22 -4.67
C VAL A 113 10.20 -0.11 -3.64
N THR A 114 10.30 1.13 -4.13
CA THR A 114 10.28 2.33 -3.32
C THR A 114 9.02 3.14 -3.62
N SER A 115 8.22 3.44 -2.61
CA SER A 115 7.04 4.28 -2.72
C SER A 115 7.30 5.68 -2.15
N HIS A 116 6.84 6.70 -2.86
CA HIS A 116 6.89 8.10 -2.46
C HIS A 116 5.45 8.61 -2.30
N VAL A 117 5.03 8.88 -1.07
CA VAL A 117 3.67 9.34 -0.78
C VAL A 117 3.71 10.66 -0.05
N ASN A 118 2.99 11.65 -0.58
CA ASN A 118 2.74 12.89 0.13
C ASN A 118 1.45 12.76 0.95
N TYR A 119 1.56 12.96 2.25
CA TYR A 119 0.45 13.00 3.20
C TYR A 119 0.18 14.43 3.62
N SER A 120 -1.09 14.81 3.66
CA SER A 120 -1.54 16.12 4.10
C SER A 120 -2.70 15.95 5.08
N LEU A 121 -2.46 16.20 6.35
CA LEU A 121 -3.45 16.18 7.42
C LEU A 121 -3.87 17.62 7.73
N PHE A 122 -5.18 17.90 7.63
CA PHE A 122 -5.76 19.21 7.87
C PHE A 122 -6.77 19.16 9.00
N ASP A 123 -6.85 20.24 9.78
CA ASP A 123 -8.05 20.50 10.57
C ASP A 123 -9.22 20.74 9.62
N THR A 124 -10.29 19.95 9.76
CA THR A 124 -11.38 19.92 8.79
C THR A 124 -12.16 21.24 8.76
N ALA A 125 -12.35 21.87 9.91
CA ALA A 125 -13.14 23.11 10.03
C ALA A 125 -12.39 24.33 9.51
N THR A 126 -11.10 24.44 9.84
CA THR A 126 -10.29 25.62 9.51
C THR A 126 -9.47 25.47 8.24
N ARG A 127 -9.34 24.24 7.71
CA ARG A 127 -8.48 23.87 6.57
C ARG A 127 -6.99 24.18 6.80
N LYS A 128 -6.61 24.39 8.05
CA LYS A 128 -5.20 24.61 8.39
C LYS A 128 -4.45 23.27 8.38
N PRO A 129 -3.25 23.23 7.78
CA PRO A 129 -2.41 22.04 7.81
C PRO A 129 -1.95 21.75 9.24
N VAL A 130 -2.09 20.49 9.66
CA VAL A 130 -1.59 19.96 10.94
C VAL A 130 -0.27 19.22 10.69
N LEU A 131 -0.20 18.45 9.60
CA LEU A 131 0.99 17.73 9.17
C LEU A 131 1.00 17.68 7.64
N GLN A 132 2.13 18.01 7.05
CA GLN A 132 2.37 17.81 5.61
C GLN A 132 3.75 17.20 5.44
N GLU A 133 3.81 16.03 4.84
CA GLU A 133 5.07 15.33 4.70
C GLU A 133 5.07 14.35 3.53
N THR A 134 6.23 14.21 2.89
CA THR A 134 6.48 13.15 1.92
C THR A 134 7.25 12.04 2.60
N VAL A 135 6.62 10.86 2.65
CA VAL A 135 7.22 9.65 3.18
C VAL A 135 7.76 8.81 2.04
N THR A 136 9.01 8.42 2.13
CA THR A 136 9.68 7.50 1.20
C THR A 136 9.97 6.19 1.92
N ALA A 137 9.48 5.07 1.37
CA ALA A 137 9.65 3.77 1.97
C ALA A 137 9.99 2.71 0.93
N SER A 138 10.94 1.85 1.24
CA SER A 138 11.35 0.74 0.37
C SER A 138 11.03 -0.60 1.02
N PHE A 139 10.72 -1.59 0.18
CA PHE A 139 10.60 -2.98 0.58
C PHE A 139 11.15 -3.89 -0.51
N THR A 140 11.87 -4.94 -0.09
CA THR A 140 12.46 -5.93 -0.98
C THR A 140 11.78 -7.28 -0.80
N ALA A 141 11.22 -7.82 -1.88
CA ALA A 141 10.75 -9.19 -1.94
C ALA A 141 11.78 -10.08 -2.64
N THR A 142 12.15 -11.17 -1.98
CA THR A 142 13.18 -12.13 -2.43
C THR A 142 12.56 -13.36 -3.10
N PRO A 143 13.35 -14.23 -3.76
CA PRO A 143 12.87 -15.53 -4.23
C PRO A 143 12.28 -16.41 -3.15
N GLY A 144 12.69 -16.25 -1.88
CA GLY A 144 12.09 -16.91 -0.73
C GLY A 144 10.66 -16.48 -0.44
N ASP A 145 10.30 -15.25 -0.82
CA ASP A 145 8.92 -14.73 -0.68
C ASP A 145 8.00 -15.23 -1.78
N ALA A 146 8.50 -15.30 -3.03
CA ALA A 146 7.76 -15.85 -4.16
C ALA A 146 8.69 -16.26 -5.31
N ILE A 147 8.47 -17.44 -5.88
CA ILE A 147 9.26 -17.97 -6.99
C ILE A 147 9.05 -17.15 -8.27
N LEU A 148 7.79 -16.78 -8.57
CA LEU A 148 7.44 -16.02 -9.78
C LEU A 148 7.75 -14.54 -9.61
N GLY A 149 8.48 -13.94 -10.58
CA GLY A 149 8.87 -12.53 -10.55
C GLY A 149 7.70 -11.56 -10.43
N VAL A 150 6.60 -11.81 -11.14
CA VAL A 150 5.37 -10.99 -11.06
C VAL A 150 4.75 -11.02 -9.65
N THR A 151 4.80 -12.16 -8.97
CA THR A 151 4.32 -12.29 -7.59
C THR A 151 5.27 -11.61 -6.61
N ARG A 152 6.60 -11.66 -6.85
CA ARG A 152 7.58 -10.91 -6.05
C ARG A 152 7.37 -9.41 -6.18
N LEU A 153 7.18 -8.91 -7.41
CA LEU A 153 6.91 -7.50 -7.63
C LEU A 153 5.64 -7.05 -6.90
N LYS A 154 4.57 -7.84 -6.98
CA LYS A 154 3.35 -7.58 -6.22
C LYS A 154 3.62 -7.48 -4.72
N ARG A 155 4.35 -8.44 -4.14
CA ARG A 155 4.72 -8.42 -2.71
C ARG A 155 5.61 -7.24 -2.33
N ALA A 156 6.51 -6.82 -3.24
CA ALA A 156 7.33 -5.65 -3.03
C ALA A 156 6.51 -4.36 -3.02
N ASN A 157 5.52 -4.23 -3.92
CA ASN A 157 4.56 -3.12 -3.91
C ASN A 157 3.78 -3.07 -2.58
N GLU A 158 3.18 -4.18 -2.19
CA GLU A 158 2.40 -4.31 -0.95
C GLU A 158 3.26 -3.98 0.29
N GLY A 159 4.48 -4.50 0.34
CA GLY A 159 5.42 -4.26 1.43
C GLY A 159 5.87 -2.81 1.51
N SER A 160 6.15 -2.17 0.36
CA SER A 160 6.55 -0.77 0.28
C SER A 160 5.44 0.15 0.79
N ILE A 161 4.19 -0.04 0.33
CA ILE A 161 3.03 0.75 0.80
C ILE A 161 2.78 0.50 2.29
N ARG A 162 2.83 -0.74 2.76
CA ARG A 162 2.68 -1.04 4.21
C ARG A 162 3.74 -0.32 5.04
N THR A 163 5.00 -0.33 4.60
CA THR A 163 6.09 0.36 5.29
C THR A 163 5.88 1.86 5.28
N ASN A 164 5.40 2.41 4.15
CA ASN A 164 5.10 3.83 3.99
C ASN A 164 3.98 4.28 4.94
N ILE A 165 2.84 3.55 4.96
CA ILE A 165 1.74 3.82 5.91
C ILE A 165 2.24 3.75 7.35
N LYS A 166 3.06 2.74 7.69
CA LYS A 166 3.62 2.61 9.03
C LYS A 166 4.45 3.82 9.43
N GLN A 167 5.37 4.26 8.58
CA GLN A 167 6.21 5.44 8.84
C GLN A 167 5.38 6.71 8.99
N PHE A 168 4.30 6.86 8.21
CA PHE A 168 3.35 7.96 8.38
C PHE A 168 2.63 7.87 9.73
N LEU A 169 2.09 6.72 10.09
CA LEU A 169 1.40 6.51 11.38
C LEU A 169 2.32 6.79 12.56
N ASP A 170 3.59 6.36 12.49
CA ASP A 170 4.59 6.62 13.53
C ASP A 170 4.78 8.13 13.82
N LYS A 171 4.51 9.01 12.84
CA LYS A 171 4.58 10.47 13.01
C LYS A 171 3.35 11.08 13.69
N LEU A 172 2.24 10.36 13.72
CA LEU A 172 1.02 10.79 14.42
C LEU A 172 1.07 10.46 15.92
N TYR A 173 2.04 9.65 16.33
CA TYR A 173 2.26 9.35 17.74
C TYR A 173 3.18 10.39 18.38
N LYS A 174 2.90 10.73 19.62
CA LYS A 174 3.83 11.54 20.45
C LYS A 174 5.01 10.67 20.90
N PRO A 175 6.24 11.17 20.86
CA PRO A 175 7.38 10.48 21.42
C PRO A 175 7.26 10.25 22.92
#